data_fbd33bfaa10bbdf6d53e5e7a6e93dd01
#
_entry.id   fbd33bfaa10bbdf6d53e5e7a6e93dd01
#
_cell.length_a   1.000
_cell.length_b   1.000
_cell.length_c   1.000
_cell.angle_alpha   90.00
_cell.angle_beta   90.00
_cell.angle_gamma   90.00
#
_symmetry.space_group_name_H-M   'P 1'
#
loop_
_entity.id
_entity.type
_entity.pdbx_description
1 polymer ?
#
loop_
_entity_poly.entity_id
_entity_poly.type
_entity_poly.pdbx_seq_one_letter_code
_entity_poly.pdbx_strand_id
1 'polypeptide(L)'
;MYKITWDKETGGVLLHSRIVEGTLGISPRPVFFEELDLLGLDKLGWTYPHVEEPIMWAVNKQYWYRGVRLFDAKGANIYTKPTLEIQPGIEPMELVPVDVKKMLQRTSDLMFVLENEAIEFIRDTYLAYAKANKTYNKADANKLDFETMAERVEKKSKQRMAVVKQDCDSFDIMPLATAEKEGKRVLLSTKIDRFIASFSGGKDSQVVLDLCTRAIPPTDFEVIYSDTGYELPPSLALYKDVEAYYKKKFPSLRFLTARNHESVLNYWDKIGTPSDNHRWCCSVMKTAPLYRMLKVEGNKQARVLTFDGVRAEESVRRSGYNRIGKGVKHSTVINASPILFWSSVEVFLYLFRYGFPINIAYRRGITRVGCIICPFSSEWNDMVVNHTFHEELEPFLSRIEDNVKRNKVQDFRNYIEDGNWKRRAGGRDIHSSSAIDFLSSKPDLNVMLIKPQKHPLTWISAIAPFTGSEKQGELKYRNEVYSYKCENNGDVYSLSFKNTAKSLALQGLIKRALNKATFCINCEACEVECPTGALSIS
;
A
#
# COMPACT_ATOMS: atom_id res chain seq x y z
N MET A 1 6.82 5.64 -21.85
CA MET A 1 8.04 6.26 -21.23
C MET A 1 8.90 6.84 -22.33
N TYR A 2 9.03 8.15 -22.37
CA TYR A 2 9.93 8.85 -23.29
C TYR A 2 11.39 8.68 -22.89
N LYS A 3 12.29 8.95 -23.83
CA LYS A 3 13.73 8.98 -23.59
C LYS A 3 14.12 10.35 -23.08
N ILE A 4 15.06 10.42 -22.17
CA ILE A 4 15.43 11.63 -21.45
C ILE A 4 16.88 11.97 -21.76
N THR A 5 17.15 13.24 -22.05
CA THR A 5 18.52 13.79 -22.15
C THR A 5 18.63 15.05 -21.30
N TRP A 6 19.86 15.46 -20.99
CA TRP A 6 20.11 16.75 -20.33
C TRP A 6 19.83 17.91 -21.28
N ASP A 7 19.23 18.96 -20.75
CA ASP A 7 19.15 20.26 -21.40
C ASP A 7 20.13 21.25 -20.75
N LYS A 8 21.27 21.41 -21.36
CA LYS A 8 22.33 22.31 -20.83
C LYS A 8 21.90 23.76 -20.75
N GLU A 9 21.01 24.19 -21.65
CA GLU A 9 20.53 25.56 -21.71
C GLU A 9 19.64 25.93 -20.52
N THR A 10 18.63 25.10 -20.24
CA THR A 10 17.72 25.34 -19.14
C THR A 10 18.26 24.80 -17.80
N GLY A 11 19.28 23.95 -17.82
CA GLY A 11 19.73 23.18 -16.66
C GLY A 11 18.77 22.02 -16.29
N GLY A 12 17.80 21.76 -17.15
CA GLY A 12 16.76 20.75 -16.99
C GLY A 12 16.96 19.52 -17.87
N VAL A 13 15.84 19.00 -18.36
CA VAL A 13 15.76 17.78 -19.17
C VAL A 13 14.94 18.00 -20.43
N LEU A 14 15.20 17.18 -21.45
CA LEU A 14 14.40 17.06 -22.66
C LEU A 14 13.80 15.66 -22.77
N LEU A 15 12.62 15.58 -23.36
CA LEU A 15 11.96 14.32 -23.70
C LEU A 15 12.10 14.03 -25.19
N HIS A 16 12.26 12.74 -25.53
CA HIS A 16 12.36 12.27 -26.91
C HIS A 16 11.53 11.02 -27.13
N SER A 17 10.89 10.91 -28.29
CA SER A 17 10.09 9.73 -28.67
C SER A 17 10.95 8.50 -28.99
N ARG A 18 12.22 8.69 -29.31
CA ARG A 18 13.19 7.63 -29.64
C ARG A 18 14.53 7.87 -28.92
N ILE A 19 15.37 6.86 -28.93
CA ILE A 19 16.73 6.96 -28.40
C ILE A 19 17.53 7.94 -29.26
N VAL A 20 18.19 8.89 -28.61
CA VAL A 20 19.11 9.85 -29.20
C VAL A 20 20.44 9.82 -28.46
N GLU A 21 21.47 10.45 -29.00
CA GLU A 21 22.76 10.59 -28.32
C GLU A 21 22.59 11.28 -26.96
N GLY A 22 23.25 10.78 -25.92
CA GLY A 22 23.12 11.30 -24.56
C GLY A 22 21.87 10.86 -23.82
N THR A 23 21.09 9.89 -24.35
CA THR A 23 19.94 9.33 -23.65
C THR A 23 20.35 8.69 -22.31
N LEU A 24 19.69 9.11 -21.23
CA LEU A 24 19.91 8.58 -19.88
C LEU A 24 19.29 7.20 -19.74
N GLY A 25 20.01 6.28 -19.10
CA GLY A 25 19.52 4.93 -18.81
C GLY A 25 18.55 4.87 -17.63
N ILE A 26 18.62 5.85 -16.72
CA ILE A 26 17.80 5.98 -15.51
C ILE A 26 17.23 7.38 -15.47
N SER A 27 15.96 7.50 -15.11
CA SER A 27 15.27 8.79 -14.96
C SER A 27 15.85 9.58 -13.78
N PRO A 28 16.29 10.84 -14.01
CA PRO A 28 16.74 11.70 -12.94
C PRO A 28 15.56 12.23 -12.11
N ARG A 29 15.86 12.67 -10.90
CA ARG A 29 14.93 13.42 -10.05
C ARG A 29 15.44 14.84 -9.82
N PRO A 30 14.56 15.83 -9.65
CA PRO A 30 14.98 17.18 -9.30
C PRO A 30 15.59 17.20 -7.88
N VAL A 31 16.56 18.07 -7.69
CA VAL A 31 17.22 18.36 -6.41
C VAL A 31 17.00 19.83 -6.09
N PHE A 32 16.49 20.07 -4.89
CA PHE A 32 16.17 21.41 -4.38
C PHE A 32 17.21 21.84 -3.35
N PHE A 33 17.20 23.13 -3.01
CA PHE A 33 18.15 23.70 -2.07
C PHE A 33 18.11 23.00 -0.70
N GLU A 34 16.91 22.56 -0.24
CA GLU A 34 16.77 21.89 1.06
C GLU A 34 17.56 20.57 1.14
N GLU A 35 17.70 19.87 0.02
CA GLU A 35 18.55 18.67 -0.03
C GLU A 35 20.03 19.04 -0.03
N LEU A 36 20.42 20.10 -0.75
CA LEU A 36 21.80 20.58 -0.77
C LEU A 36 22.26 21.07 0.61
N ASP A 37 21.38 21.78 1.32
CA ASP A 37 21.61 22.19 2.71
C ASP A 37 21.76 20.98 3.65
N LEU A 38 20.90 19.98 3.50
CA LEU A 38 21.00 18.72 4.26
C LEU A 38 22.35 18.04 4.02
N LEU A 39 22.84 18.04 2.79
CA LEU A 39 24.13 17.49 2.42
C LEU A 39 25.32 18.35 2.85
N GLY A 40 25.09 19.63 3.18
CA GLY A 40 26.12 20.58 3.57
C GLY A 40 27.00 21.03 2.41
N LEU A 41 26.41 21.16 1.20
CA LEU A 41 27.16 21.59 0.00
C LEU A 41 27.66 23.02 0.14
N ASP A 42 26.92 23.87 0.84
CA ASP A 42 27.29 25.23 1.19
C ASP A 42 28.62 25.29 1.98
N LYS A 43 28.85 24.34 2.89
CA LYS A 43 30.06 24.23 3.70
C LYS A 43 31.30 23.86 2.89
N LEU A 44 31.11 23.38 1.67
CA LEU A 44 32.18 23.06 0.73
C LEU A 44 32.45 24.21 -0.26
N GLY A 45 31.89 25.40 0.00
CA GLY A 45 32.12 26.62 -0.78
C GLY A 45 31.17 26.82 -1.97
N TRP A 46 30.15 25.97 -2.13
CA TRP A 46 29.14 26.14 -3.17
C TRP A 46 28.09 27.16 -2.73
N THR A 47 27.57 27.95 -3.67
CA THR A 47 26.49 28.91 -3.43
C THR A 47 25.31 28.62 -4.34
N TYR A 48 24.10 28.77 -3.83
CA TYR A 48 22.85 28.57 -4.56
C TYR A 48 21.71 29.33 -3.88
N PRO A 49 20.72 29.80 -4.65
CA PRO A 49 19.58 30.51 -4.08
C PRO A 49 18.58 29.54 -3.43
N HIS A 50 17.89 30.02 -2.39
CA HIS A 50 16.78 29.32 -1.74
C HIS A 50 15.47 29.70 -2.46
N VAL A 51 15.12 28.94 -3.50
CA VAL A 51 13.96 29.17 -4.40
C VAL A 51 13.13 27.91 -4.56
N GLU A 52 11.95 28.05 -5.16
CA GLU A 52 11.03 26.93 -5.38
C GLU A 52 11.49 25.99 -6.51
N GLU A 53 12.24 26.49 -7.47
CA GLU A 53 12.76 25.73 -8.58
C GLU A 53 13.89 24.78 -8.14
N PRO A 54 14.03 23.63 -8.81
CA PRO A 54 15.18 22.75 -8.56
C PRO A 54 16.50 23.43 -8.99
N ILE A 55 17.56 23.14 -8.25
CA ILE A 55 18.91 23.65 -8.54
C ILE A 55 19.65 22.74 -9.51
N MET A 56 19.48 21.44 -9.35
CA MET A 56 20.14 20.41 -10.16
C MET A 56 19.31 19.13 -10.21
N TRP A 57 19.91 18.06 -10.70
CA TRP A 57 19.27 16.75 -10.82
C TRP A 57 20.14 15.66 -10.21
N ALA A 58 19.49 14.59 -9.71
CA ALA A 58 20.19 13.41 -9.25
C ALA A 58 19.75 12.16 -10.02
N VAL A 59 20.73 11.36 -10.44
CA VAL A 59 20.56 10.00 -10.96
C VAL A 59 21.09 9.05 -9.88
N ASN A 60 20.21 8.35 -9.16
CA ASN A 60 20.57 7.65 -7.93
C ASN A 60 21.22 8.61 -6.90
N LYS A 61 22.49 8.36 -6.56
CA LYS A 61 23.29 9.18 -5.62
C LYS A 61 24.33 10.05 -6.35
N GLN A 62 24.20 10.23 -7.67
CA GLN A 62 25.05 11.07 -8.50
C GLN A 62 24.35 12.39 -8.81
N TYR A 63 25.01 13.49 -8.57
CA TYR A 63 24.45 14.84 -8.70
C TYR A 63 24.97 15.52 -9.97
N TRP A 64 24.03 15.99 -10.77
CA TRP A 64 24.26 16.49 -12.12
C TRP A 64 23.76 17.92 -12.25
N TYR A 65 24.60 18.80 -12.72
CA TYR A 65 24.30 20.19 -12.99
C TYR A 65 24.56 20.50 -14.47
N ARG A 66 23.53 20.94 -15.18
CA ARG A 66 23.59 21.25 -16.63
C ARG A 66 24.24 20.14 -17.49
N GLY A 67 23.99 18.90 -17.12
CA GLY A 67 24.52 17.73 -17.82
C GLY A 67 25.95 17.34 -17.44
N VAL A 68 26.54 18.00 -16.43
CA VAL A 68 27.85 17.67 -15.87
C VAL A 68 27.66 17.03 -14.50
N ARG A 69 28.28 15.87 -14.26
CA ARG A 69 28.29 15.24 -12.94
C ARG A 69 29.23 16.01 -12.03
N LEU A 70 28.71 16.52 -10.92
CA LEU A 70 29.50 17.33 -9.99
C LEU A 70 30.06 16.51 -8.84
N PHE A 71 29.24 15.67 -8.22
CA PHE A 71 29.64 14.86 -7.08
C PHE A 71 28.76 13.62 -6.90
N ASP A 72 29.24 12.70 -6.08
CA ASP A 72 28.54 11.51 -5.61
C ASP A 72 28.36 11.57 -4.09
N ALA A 73 27.20 11.13 -3.62
CA ALA A 73 26.94 10.99 -2.19
C ALA A 73 27.05 9.51 -1.79
N LYS A 74 28.01 9.16 -0.92
CA LYS A 74 28.31 7.79 -0.50
C LYS A 74 28.25 7.59 1.01
N GLY A 75 27.97 6.35 1.45
CA GLY A 75 28.10 5.94 2.84
C GLY A 75 27.00 6.45 3.79
N ALA A 76 25.83 6.86 3.26
CA ALA A 76 24.69 7.25 4.09
C ALA A 76 24.07 6.02 4.79
N ASN A 77 23.77 6.16 6.08
CA ASN A 77 22.94 5.23 6.85
C ASN A 77 22.02 6.01 7.79
N ILE A 78 21.19 5.34 8.57
CA ILE A 78 20.19 6.01 9.41
C ILE A 78 20.80 7.07 10.36
N TYR A 79 22.02 6.89 10.85
CA TYR A 79 22.68 7.83 11.77
C TYR A 79 23.69 8.76 11.09
N THR A 80 24.19 8.39 9.91
CA THR A 80 25.34 9.05 9.29
C THR A 80 24.96 9.67 7.94
N LYS A 81 25.29 10.95 7.76
CA LYS A 81 25.20 11.65 6.47
C LYS A 81 26.23 11.10 5.49
N PRO A 82 25.96 11.19 4.18
CA PRO A 82 26.91 10.73 3.18
C PRO A 82 28.16 11.62 3.12
N THR A 83 29.26 11.04 2.68
CA THR A 83 30.42 11.79 2.22
C THR A 83 30.19 12.21 0.78
N LEU A 84 30.47 13.47 0.45
CA LEU A 84 30.38 14.00 -0.90
C LEU A 84 31.73 13.85 -1.61
N GLU A 85 31.78 13.03 -2.65
CA GLU A 85 32.96 12.86 -3.49
C GLU A 85 32.83 13.77 -4.72
N ILE A 86 33.53 14.90 -4.68
CA ILE A 86 33.56 15.85 -5.79
C ILE A 86 34.33 15.23 -6.96
N GLN A 87 33.79 15.38 -8.19
CA GLN A 87 34.44 14.87 -9.40
C GLN A 87 35.77 15.63 -9.67
N PRO A 88 36.79 14.93 -10.20
CA PRO A 88 38.08 15.58 -10.51
C PRO A 88 37.90 16.77 -11.46
N GLY A 89 38.55 17.88 -11.13
CA GLY A 89 38.50 19.11 -11.93
C GLY A 89 37.24 19.96 -11.72
N ILE A 90 36.36 19.59 -10.80
CA ILE A 90 35.21 20.39 -10.40
C ILE A 90 35.58 21.21 -9.17
N GLU A 91 35.40 22.53 -9.26
CA GLU A 91 35.59 23.47 -8.17
C GLU A 91 34.24 24.03 -7.70
N PRO A 92 34.14 24.49 -6.44
CA PRO A 92 32.96 25.18 -5.95
C PRO A 92 32.60 26.37 -6.84
N MET A 93 31.31 26.51 -7.13
CA MET A 93 30.78 27.57 -7.99
C MET A 93 29.39 28.02 -7.53
N GLU A 94 28.91 29.11 -8.07
CA GLU A 94 27.53 29.53 -7.93
C GLU A 94 26.63 28.70 -8.84
N LEU A 95 25.59 28.10 -8.27
CA LEU A 95 24.60 27.30 -8.98
C LEU A 95 23.34 28.14 -9.24
N VAL A 96 22.91 28.15 -10.47
CA VAL A 96 21.71 28.84 -10.92
C VAL A 96 20.55 27.84 -11.05
N PRO A 97 19.34 28.17 -10.61
CA PRO A 97 18.18 27.29 -10.71
C PRO A 97 17.88 26.84 -12.14
N VAL A 98 17.19 25.73 -12.25
CA VAL A 98 16.65 25.26 -13.53
C VAL A 98 15.61 26.26 -14.06
N ASP A 99 15.74 26.65 -15.33
CA ASP A 99 14.68 27.41 -16.01
C ASP A 99 13.49 26.50 -16.29
N VAL A 100 12.66 26.29 -15.25
CA VAL A 100 11.48 25.40 -15.29
C VAL A 100 10.51 25.85 -16.39
N LYS A 101 10.29 27.15 -16.56
CA LYS A 101 9.36 27.67 -17.55
C LYS A 101 9.77 27.29 -18.97
N LYS A 102 11.04 27.50 -19.34
CA LYS A 102 11.58 27.15 -20.65
C LYS A 102 11.65 25.62 -20.84
N MET A 103 12.04 24.87 -19.82
CA MET A 103 12.03 23.40 -19.84
C MET A 103 10.63 22.86 -20.15
N LEU A 104 9.57 23.39 -19.49
CA LEU A 104 8.19 23.00 -19.74
C LEU A 104 7.72 23.34 -21.16
N GLN A 105 8.14 24.48 -21.73
CA GLN A 105 7.85 24.81 -23.11
C GLN A 105 8.46 23.81 -24.09
N ARG A 106 9.70 23.40 -23.86
CA ARG A 106 10.44 22.44 -24.70
C ARG A 106 9.93 21.00 -24.61
N THR A 107 9.23 20.64 -23.53
CA THR A 107 8.67 19.30 -23.31
C THR A 107 7.16 19.25 -23.54
N SER A 108 6.52 20.37 -23.91
CA SER A 108 5.06 20.53 -23.93
C SER A 108 4.33 19.53 -24.80
N ASP A 109 4.82 19.25 -26.01
CA ASP A 109 4.12 18.42 -26.98
C ASP A 109 4.07 16.95 -26.55
N LEU A 110 5.20 16.45 -26.03
CA LEU A 110 5.27 15.07 -25.55
C LEU A 110 4.50 14.89 -24.23
N MET A 111 4.53 15.88 -23.37
CA MET A 111 3.71 15.89 -22.15
C MET A 111 2.21 15.93 -22.48
N PHE A 112 1.80 16.70 -23.48
CA PHE A 112 0.41 16.72 -23.94
C PHE A 112 -0.07 15.33 -24.40
N VAL A 113 0.74 14.58 -25.14
CA VAL A 113 0.42 13.22 -25.56
C VAL A 113 0.29 12.29 -24.37
N LEU A 114 1.23 12.34 -23.42
CA LEU A 114 1.19 11.51 -22.19
C LEU A 114 -0.05 11.76 -21.35
N GLU A 115 -0.40 13.01 -21.14
CA GLU A 115 -1.56 13.41 -20.35
C GLU A 115 -2.86 12.91 -20.97
N ASN A 116 -3.03 13.15 -22.28
CA ASN A 116 -4.26 12.76 -22.97
C ASN A 116 -4.41 11.23 -23.04
N GLU A 117 -3.33 10.49 -23.25
CA GLU A 117 -3.33 9.03 -23.23
C GLU A 117 -3.75 8.51 -21.84
N ALA A 118 -3.24 9.09 -20.76
CA ALA A 118 -3.59 8.70 -19.42
C ALA A 118 -5.06 9.05 -19.07
N ILE A 119 -5.55 10.21 -19.50
CA ILE A 119 -6.95 10.63 -19.35
C ILE A 119 -7.89 9.68 -20.11
N GLU A 120 -7.55 9.35 -21.35
CA GLU A 120 -8.32 8.41 -22.18
C GLU A 120 -8.35 7.02 -21.53
N PHE A 121 -7.20 6.52 -21.07
CA PHE A 121 -7.14 5.26 -20.33
C PHE A 121 -8.04 5.25 -19.10
N ILE A 122 -8.05 6.31 -18.30
CA ILE A 122 -8.92 6.43 -17.11
C ILE A 122 -10.38 6.42 -17.54
N ARG A 123 -10.74 7.23 -18.54
CA ARG A 123 -12.10 7.35 -19.05
C ARG A 123 -12.62 6.04 -19.60
N ASP A 124 -11.86 5.36 -20.44
CA ASP A 124 -12.23 4.09 -21.04
C ASP A 124 -12.37 3.00 -19.99
N THR A 125 -11.44 2.96 -19.04
CA THR A 125 -11.52 2.04 -17.89
C THR A 125 -12.78 2.30 -17.08
N TYR A 126 -13.04 3.56 -16.71
CA TYR A 126 -14.25 3.94 -15.98
C TYR A 126 -15.52 3.52 -16.75
N LEU A 127 -15.65 3.88 -18.02
CA LEU A 127 -16.82 3.57 -18.84
C LEU A 127 -17.03 2.07 -19.01
N ALA A 128 -15.96 1.30 -19.23
CA ALA A 128 -16.02 -0.15 -19.34
C ALA A 128 -16.57 -0.82 -18.09
N TYR A 129 -16.19 -0.31 -16.91
CA TYR A 129 -16.62 -0.87 -15.63
C TYR A 129 -17.93 -0.26 -15.10
N ALA A 130 -18.25 0.98 -15.42
CA ALA A 130 -19.52 1.62 -15.06
C ALA A 130 -20.70 1.02 -15.85
N LYS A 131 -20.52 0.72 -17.13
CA LYS A 131 -21.56 0.07 -17.97
C LYS A 131 -21.97 -1.30 -17.46
N ALA A 132 -21.09 -1.97 -16.71
CA ALA A 132 -21.37 -3.27 -16.11
C ALA A 132 -22.41 -3.24 -14.98
N ASN A 133 -22.91 -2.08 -14.61
CA ASN A 133 -23.98 -1.89 -13.61
C ASN A 133 -25.39 -2.16 -14.16
N LYS A 134 -25.54 -2.73 -15.35
CA LYS A 134 -26.86 -3.15 -15.83
C LYS A 134 -27.43 -4.20 -14.88
N THR A 135 -28.63 -3.94 -14.36
CA THR A 135 -29.36 -4.86 -13.50
C THR A 135 -29.77 -6.09 -14.29
N TYR A 136 -29.35 -7.25 -13.87
CA TYR A 136 -29.75 -8.52 -14.42
C TYR A 136 -30.74 -9.19 -13.49
N ASN A 137 -31.68 -9.93 -14.10
CA ASN A 137 -32.65 -10.69 -13.31
C ASN A 137 -31.92 -11.89 -12.69
N LYS A 138 -31.57 -11.79 -11.40
CA LYS A 138 -30.87 -12.84 -10.65
C LYS A 138 -31.64 -14.15 -10.57
N ALA A 139 -32.97 -14.13 -10.76
CA ALA A 139 -33.81 -15.30 -10.59
C ALA A 139 -33.49 -16.42 -11.58
N ASP A 140 -33.03 -16.08 -12.79
CA ASP A 140 -32.75 -17.06 -13.85
C ASP A 140 -31.36 -17.73 -13.71
N ALA A 141 -30.43 -17.11 -12.96
CA ALA A 141 -29.06 -17.60 -12.82
C ALA A 141 -28.80 -18.35 -11.51
N ASN A 142 -29.75 -18.34 -10.57
CA ASN A 142 -29.55 -18.86 -9.18
C ASN A 142 -29.49 -20.41 -9.06
N LYS A 143 -29.72 -21.14 -10.14
CA LYS A 143 -29.63 -22.61 -10.10
C LYS A 143 -28.22 -23.17 -10.21
N LEU A 144 -27.31 -22.37 -10.73
CA LEU A 144 -25.88 -22.69 -10.87
C LEU A 144 -25.08 -21.46 -10.45
N ASP A 145 -24.00 -21.65 -9.73
CA ASP A 145 -23.14 -20.55 -9.23
C ASP A 145 -22.26 -19.98 -10.37
N PHE A 146 -22.93 -19.45 -11.41
CA PHE A 146 -22.26 -18.87 -12.57
C PHE A 146 -21.40 -17.66 -12.22
N GLU A 147 -21.77 -16.93 -11.16
CA GLU A 147 -20.97 -15.79 -10.70
C GLU A 147 -19.58 -16.24 -10.22
N THR A 148 -19.53 -17.28 -9.39
CA THR A 148 -18.27 -17.88 -8.94
C THR A 148 -17.49 -18.51 -10.11
N MET A 149 -18.15 -19.12 -11.06
CA MET A 149 -17.50 -19.68 -12.25
C MET A 149 -16.93 -18.58 -13.14
N ALA A 150 -17.66 -17.51 -13.41
CA ALA A 150 -17.18 -16.37 -14.17
C ALA A 150 -15.97 -15.72 -13.49
N GLU A 151 -15.99 -15.53 -12.16
CA GLU A 151 -14.86 -15.02 -11.39
C GLU A 151 -13.62 -15.92 -11.49
N ARG A 152 -13.78 -17.24 -11.48
CA ARG A 152 -12.66 -18.18 -11.65
C ARG A 152 -12.03 -18.08 -13.04
N VAL A 153 -12.88 -17.93 -14.08
CA VAL A 153 -12.42 -17.76 -15.46
C VAL A 153 -11.76 -16.40 -15.64
N GLU A 154 -12.30 -15.33 -15.05
CA GLU A 154 -11.68 -14.00 -15.02
C GLU A 154 -10.27 -14.04 -14.42
N LYS A 155 -10.09 -14.73 -13.28
CA LYS A 155 -8.77 -14.89 -12.64
C LYS A 155 -7.74 -15.56 -13.55
N LYS A 156 -8.17 -16.52 -14.37
CA LYS A 156 -7.29 -17.26 -15.29
C LYS A 156 -7.00 -16.50 -16.57
N SER A 157 -8.03 -15.93 -17.20
CA SER A 157 -7.96 -15.28 -18.51
C SER A 157 -7.48 -13.82 -18.43
N LYS A 158 -7.50 -13.20 -17.23
CA LYS A 158 -7.25 -11.76 -17.00
C LYS A 158 -8.18 -10.83 -17.80
N GLN A 159 -9.30 -11.34 -18.28
CA GLN A 159 -10.33 -10.59 -19.02
C GLN A 159 -11.62 -10.61 -18.24
N ARG A 160 -12.43 -9.55 -18.37
CA ARG A 160 -13.77 -9.53 -17.80
C ARG A 160 -14.65 -10.56 -18.50
N MET A 161 -15.32 -11.35 -17.68
CA MET A 161 -16.22 -12.39 -18.16
C MET A 161 -17.66 -11.99 -17.90
N ALA A 162 -18.53 -12.40 -18.81
CA ALA A 162 -19.98 -12.27 -18.70
C ALA A 162 -20.62 -13.64 -18.81
N VAL A 163 -21.70 -13.84 -18.08
CA VAL A 163 -22.60 -14.96 -18.28
C VAL A 163 -23.65 -14.53 -19.29
N VAL A 164 -23.76 -15.23 -20.40
CA VAL A 164 -24.72 -14.93 -21.47
C VAL A 164 -25.74 -16.04 -21.60
N LYS A 165 -26.99 -15.66 -21.85
CA LYS A 165 -28.03 -16.62 -22.16
C LYS A 165 -27.93 -16.98 -23.64
N GLN A 166 -27.77 -18.26 -23.96
CA GLN A 166 -27.76 -18.74 -25.35
C GLN A 166 -29.16 -19.13 -25.81
N ASP A 167 -29.84 -19.98 -25.04
CA ASP A 167 -31.21 -20.46 -25.31
C ASP A 167 -32.07 -20.44 -24.06
N CYS A 168 -33.27 -20.97 -24.09
CA CYS A 168 -34.23 -20.95 -22.99
C CYS A 168 -33.63 -21.45 -21.65
N ASP A 169 -32.72 -22.43 -21.69
CA ASP A 169 -32.17 -23.07 -20.51
C ASP A 169 -30.63 -23.23 -20.54
N SER A 170 -29.94 -22.66 -21.52
CA SER A 170 -28.48 -22.75 -21.63
C SER A 170 -27.78 -21.41 -21.40
N PHE A 171 -26.69 -21.47 -20.67
CA PHE A 171 -25.84 -20.32 -20.35
C PHE A 171 -24.37 -20.61 -20.71
N ASP A 172 -23.66 -19.57 -21.08
CA ASP A 172 -22.25 -19.65 -21.40
C ASP A 172 -21.47 -18.53 -20.70
N ILE A 173 -20.17 -18.71 -20.51
CA ILE A 173 -19.27 -17.71 -19.93
C ILE A 173 -18.29 -17.28 -21.00
N MET A 174 -18.37 -16.01 -21.41
CA MET A 174 -17.50 -15.44 -22.43
C MET A 174 -16.95 -14.08 -22.02
N PRO A 175 -15.92 -13.56 -22.71
CA PRO A 175 -15.45 -12.20 -22.48
C PRO A 175 -16.58 -11.18 -22.65
N LEU A 176 -16.69 -10.25 -21.70
CA LEU A 176 -17.74 -9.23 -21.71
C LEU A 176 -17.72 -8.40 -23.01
N ALA A 177 -16.53 -8.01 -23.46
CA ALA A 177 -16.38 -7.25 -24.71
C ALA A 177 -16.88 -8.02 -25.95
N THR A 178 -16.70 -9.35 -25.97
CA THR A 178 -17.21 -10.21 -27.03
C THR A 178 -18.75 -10.29 -26.96
N ALA A 179 -19.29 -10.49 -25.75
CA ALA A 179 -20.73 -10.54 -25.53
C ALA A 179 -21.44 -9.24 -25.96
N GLU A 180 -20.83 -8.09 -25.64
CA GLU A 180 -21.36 -6.77 -26.05
C GLU A 180 -21.27 -6.57 -27.57
N LYS A 181 -20.17 -6.95 -28.21
CA LYS A 181 -20.00 -6.87 -29.68
C LYS A 181 -20.99 -7.75 -30.42
N GLU A 182 -21.29 -8.92 -29.90
CA GLU A 182 -22.24 -9.86 -30.47
C GLU A 182 -23.69 -9.55 -30.09
N GLY A 183 -23.96 -8.50 -29.31
CA GLY A 183 -25.28 -8.10 -28.85
C GLY A 183 -26.00 -9.15 -28.00
N LYS A 184 -25.24 -10.04 -27.35
CA LYS A 184 -25.79 -11.09 -26.49
C LYS A 184 -26.38 -10.54 -25.20
N ARG A 185 -27.45 -11.17 -24.72
CA ARG A 185 -28.05 -10.82 -23.42
C ARG A 185 -27.14 -11.30 -22.28
N VAL A 186 -26.44 -10.35 -21.63
CA VAL A 186 -25.58 -10.63 -20.47
C VAL A 186 -26.43 -10.76 -19.22
N LEU A 187 -26.27 -11.85 -18.46
CA LEU A 187 -27.02 -12.13 -17.23
C LEU A 187 -26.27 -11.79 -15.97
N LEU A 188 -24.95 -11.91 -15.99
CA LEU A 188 -24.08 -11.51 -14.89
C LEU A 188 -22.90 -10.73 -15.44
N SER A 189 -22.64 -9.58 -14.86
CA SER A 189 -21.39 -8.84 -15.07
C SER A 189 -20.76 -8.50 -13.72
N THR A 190 -19.46 -8.41 -13.66
CA THR A 190 -18.78 -7.95 -12.44
C THR A 190 -19.17 -6.50 -12.17
N LYS A 191 -20.01 -6.28 -11.18
CA LYS A 191 -20.42 -4.95 -10.75
C LYS A 191 -19.28 -4.32 -9.95
N ILE A 192 -18.87 -3.11 -10.31
CA ILE A 192 -18.03 -2.27 -9.47
C ILE A 192 -18.95 -1.40 -8.61
N ASP A 193 -18.78 -1.48 -7.30
CA ASP A 193 -19.58 -0.72 -6.34
C ASP A 193 -19.02 0.68 -6.13
N ARG A 194 -17.68 0.85 -6.21
CA ARG A 194 -17.01 2.12 -5.94
C ARG A 194 -15.77 2.30 -6.83
N PHE A 195 -15.62 3.51 -7.39
CA PHE A 195 -14.40 3.94 -8.07
C PHE A 195 -13.60 4.84 -7.14
N ILE A 196 -12.29 4.62 -7.07
CA ILE A 196 -11.42 5.27 -6.10
C ILE A 196 -10.17 5.80 -6.77
N ALA A 197 -9.79 7.04 -6.47
CA ALA A 197 -8.44 7.55 -6.64
C ALA A 197 -7.69 7.35 -5.32
N SER A 198 -6.66 6.51 -5.32
CA SER A 198 -5.84 6.26 -4.13
C SER A 198 -4.82 7.39 -3.96
N PHE A 199 -4.91 8.13 -2.87
CA PHE A 199 -3.99 9.21 -2.54
C PHE A 199 -3.06 8.79 -1.38
N SER A 200 -1.77 9.06 -1.50
CA SER A 200 -0.76 8.68 -0.49
C SER A 200 0.13 9.83 -0.01
N GLY A 201 -0.15 11.07 -0.42
CA GLY A 201 0.73 12.22 -0.18
C GLY A 201 2.00 12.23 -1.05
N GLY A 202 2.14 11.27 -1.96
CA GLY A 202 3.25 11.20 -2.91
C GLY A 202 2.91 11.80 -4.27
N LYS A 203 3.94 12.24 -5.00
CA LYS A 203 3.84 12.87 -6.32
C LYS A 203 3.00 12.08 -7.34
N ASP A 204 3.17 10.77 -7.38
CA ASP A 204 2.51 9.89 -8.35
C ASP A 204 0.99 9.83 -8.12
N SER A 205 0.57 9.71 -6.86
CA SER A 205 -0.85 9.71 -6.50
C SER A 205 -1.52 11.08 -6.69
N GLN A 206 -0.76 12.17 -6.57
CA GLN A 206 -1.24 13.52 -6.83
C GLN A 206 -1.54 13.73 -8.32
N VAL A 207 -0.65 13.26 -9.19
CA VAL A 207 -0.88 13.27 -10.65
C VAL A 207 -2.10 12.44 -11.02
N VAL A 208 -2.23 11.21 -10.48
CA VAL A 208 -3.39 10.35 -10.79
C VAL A 208 -4.69 10.98 -10.31
N LEU A 209 -4.71 11.60 -9.14
CA LEU A 209 -5.90 12.30 -8.64
C LEU A 209 -6.35 13.40 -9.61
N ASP A 210 -5.41 14.24 -10.08
CA ASP A 210 -5.75 15.31 -11.03
C ASP A 210 -6.25 14.73 -12.37
N LEU A 211 -5.58 13.72 -12.90
CA LEU A 211 -6.01 13.04 -14.12
C LEU A 211 -7.43 12.42 -13.97
N CYS A 212 -7.76 11.85 -12.82
CA CYS A 212 -9.09 11.34 -12.52
C CYS A 212 -10.15 12.45 -12.56
N THR A 213 -9.87 13.64 -11.97
CA THR A 213 -10.81 14.78 -12.00
C THR A 213 -11.08 15.31 -13.41
N ARG A 214 -10.16 15.04 -14.35
CA ARG A 214 -10.28 15.45 -15.77
C ARG A 214 -10.96 14.37 -16.63
N ALA A 215 -11.00 13.13 -16.16
CA ALA A 215 -11.48 11.97 -16.91
C ALA A 215 -12.86 11.48 -16.46
N ILE A 216 -13.19 11.60 -15.17
CA ILE A 216 -14.39 11.04 -14.54
C ILE A 216 -15.17 12.17 -13.84
N PRO A 217 -16.52 12.16 -13.89
CA PRO A 217 -17.31 13.09 -13.11
C PRO A 217 -16.97 13.01 -11.61
N PRO A 218 -16.78 14.14 -10.90
CA PRO A 218 -16.40 14.15 -9.49
C PRO A 218 -17.41 13.49 -8.54
N THR A 219 -18.65 13.26 -8.99
CA THR A 219 -19.69 12.50 -8.27
C THR A 219 -19.48 11.01 -8.29
N ASP A 220 -18.72 10.49 -9.26
CA ASP A 220 -18.68 9.08 -9.62
C ASP A 220 -17.44 8.36 -9.09
N PHE A 221 -16.54 9.08 -8.43
CA PHE A 221 -15.40 8.49 -7.75
C PHE A 221 -15.12 9.18 -6.41
N GLU A 222 -14.28 8.54 -5.61
CA GLU A 222 -13.88 9.01 -4.28
C GLU A 222 -12.36 9.04 -4.15
N VAL A 223 -11.85 9.94 -3.34
CA VAL A 223 -10.43 9.98 -2.98
C VAL A 223 -10.25 9.30 -1.63
N ILE A 224 -9.36 8.32 -1.55
CA ILE A 224 -9.08 7.63 -0.29
C ILE A 224 -7.63 7.82 0.11
N TYR A 225 -7.45 8.33 1.31
CA TYR A 225 -6.17 8.42 2.01
C TYR A 225 -6.13 7.38 3.14
N SER A 226 -5.01 6.68 3.29
CA SER A 226 -4.79 5.77 4.41
C SER A 226 -3.86 6.44 5.41
N ASP A 227 -4.41 6.92 6.52
CA ASP A 227 -3.64 7.41 7.67
C ASP A 227 -3.23 6.21 8.52
N THR A 228 -1.99 5.82 8.41
CA THR A 228 -1.45 4.62 9.08
C THR A 228 -0.74 4.96 10.40
N GLY A 229 -0.59 6.25 10.72
CA GLY A 229 0.21 6.73 11.84
C GLY A 229 1.73 6.64 11.63
N TYR A 230 2.15 6.32 10.40
CA TYR A 230 3.55 6.30 9.98
C TYR A 230 3.89 7.42 8.98
N GLU A 231 2.95 8.28 8.67
CA GLU A 231 3.13 9.30 7.65
C GLU A 231 4.13 10.36 8.10
N LEU A 232 4.94 10.80 7.14
CA LEU A 232 5.77 12.00 7.31
C LEU A 232 4.88 13.22 7.48
N PRO A 233 5.20 14.16 8.38
CA PRO A 233 4.41 15.39 8.59
C PRO A 233 4.09 16.15 7.30
N PRO A 234 5.03 16.33 6.33
CA PRO A 234 4.71 16.97 5.08
C PRO A 234 3.66 16.24 4.23
N SER A 235 3.52 14.92 4.38
CA SER A 235 2.51 14.15 3.64
C SER A 235 1.12 14.38 4.20
N LEU A 236 1.00 14.53 5.52
CA LEU A 236 -0.26 14.89 6.19
C LEU A 236 -0.69 16.33 5.85
N ALA A 237 0.27 17.27 5.82
CA ALA A 237 0.01 18.65 5.43
C ALA A 237 -0.46 18.72 3.97
N LEU A 238 0.28 18.10 3.06
CA LEU A 238 -0.08 18.06 1.64
C LEU A 238 -1.47 17.44 1.41
N TYR A 239 -1.84 16.40 2.15
CA TYR A 239 -3.17 15.80 2.02
C TYR A 239 -4.27 16.81 2.36
N LYS A 240 -4.12 17.57 3.44
CA LYS A 240 -5.08 18.61 3.84
C LYS A 240 -5.20 19.71 2.79
N ASP A 241 -4.07 20.16 2.24
CA ASP A 241 -4.04 21.20 1.20
C ASP A 241 -4.70 20.70 -0.09
N VAL A 242 -4.41 19.47 -0.51
CA VAL A 242 -5.01 18.84 -1.68
C VAL A 242 -6.51 18.64 -1.49
N GLU A 243 -6.93 18.16 -0.32
CA GLU A 243 -8.35 18.01 0.02
C GLU A 243 -9.08 19.37 -0.03
N ALA A 244 -8.52 20.42 0.58
CA ALA A 244 -9.08 21.75 0.56
C ALA A 244 -9.19 22.33 -0.85
N TYR A 245 -8.14 22.17 -1.67
CA TYR A 245 -8.11 22.61 -3.06
C TYR A 245 -9.21 21.95 -3.90
N TYR A 246 -9.31 20.62 -3.85
CA TYR A 246 -10.28 19.90 -4.65
C TYR A 246 -11.71 20.04 -4.14
N LYS A 247 -11.95 20.12 -2.84
CA LYS A 247 -13.27 20.43 -2.29
C LYS A 247 -13.79 21.79 -2.74
N LYS A 248 -12.90 22.78 -2.84
CA LYS A 248 -13.28 24.10 -3.38
C LYS A 248 -13.60 24.03 -4.87
N LYS A 249 -12.83 23.25 -5.65
CA LYS A 249 -13.00 23.12 -7.10
C LYS A 249 -14.16 22.19 -7.48
N PHE A 250 -14.35 21.13 -6.73
CA PHE A 250 -15.36 20.08 -6.94
C PHE A 250 -16.04 19.71 -5.61
N PRO A 251 -17.05 20.47 -5.17
CA PRO A 251 -17.73 20.24 -3.88
C PRO A 251 -18.35 18.85 -3.72
N SER A 252 -18.68 18.19 -4.82
CA SER A 252 -19.25 16.83 -4.84
C SER A 252 -18.21 15.71 -4.69
N LEU A 253 -16.91 16.00 -4.85
CA LEU A 253 -15.87 15.01 -4.71
C LEU A 253 -15.67 14.63 -3.24
N ARG A 254 -15.81 13.35 -2.94
CA ARG A 254 -15.70 12.85 -1.56
C ARG A 254 -14.26 12.45 -1.24
N PHE A 255 -13.77 12.95 -0.10
CA PHE A 255 -12.50 12.59 0.49
C PHE A 255 -12.73 11.74 1.74
N LEU A 256 -12.09 10.60 1.81
CA LEU A 256 -12.23 9.63 2.89
C LEU A 256 -10.86 9.29 3.46
N THR A 257 -10.77 9.21 4.79
CA THR A 257 -9.53 8.82 5.48
C THR A 257 -9.74 7.50 6.20
N ALA A 258 -8.98 6.49 5.80
CA ALA A 258 -8.94 5.18 6.45
C ALA A 258 -7.89 5.21 7.57
N ARG A 259 -8.31 4.98 8.81
CA ARG A 259 -7.44 4.98 9.98
C ARG A 259 -7.79 3.81 10.91
N ASN A 260 -6.78 3.23 11.54
CA ASN A 260 -7.00 2.25 12.61
C ASN A 260 -7.50 2.98 13.87
N HIS A 261 -8.29 2.30 14.68
CA HIS A 261 -8.83 2.84 15.94
C HIS A 261 -7.77 2.98 17.03
N GLU A 262 -6.67 2.27 16.93
CA GLU A 262 -5.57 2.28 17.90
C GLU A 262 -4.29 2.84 17.27
N SER A 263 -3.42 3.43 18.11
CA SER A 263 -2.17 4.02 17.64
C SER A 263 -1.19 2.97 17.14
N VAL A 264 -0.36 3.35 16.19
CA VAL A 264 0.67 2.47 15.64
C VAL A 264 1.70 2.05 16.70
N LEU A 265 2.05 2.92 17.63
CA LEU A 265 3.02 2.63 18.68
C LEU A 265 2.51 1.54 19.64
N ASN A 266 1.21 1.54 19.95
CA ASN A 266 0.61 0.47 20.74
C ASN A 266 0.72 -0.89 20.06
N TYR A 267 0.60 -0.93 18.73
CA TYR A 267 0.83 -2.18 17.99
C TYR A 267 2.31 -2.57 17.94
N TRP A 268 3.23 -1.59 17.89
CA TRP A 268 4.66 -1.88 18.02
C TRP A 268 4.99 -2.55 19.37
N ASP A 269 4.39 -2.06 20.44
CA ASP A 269 4.58 -2.62 21.77
C ASP A 269 3.97 -4.04 21.90
N LYS A 270 2.86 -4.33 21.19
CA LYS A 270 2.19 -5.64 21.20
C LYS A 270 2.81 -6.68 20.25
N ILE A 271 3.27 -6.25 19.08
CA ILE A 271 3.70 -7.15 17.99
C ILE A 271 5.23 -7.10 17.78
N GLY A 272 5.88 -6.06 18.28
CA GLY A 272 7.28 -5.78 18.02
C GLY A 272 7.52 -5.08 16.67
N THR A 273 8.79 -4.74 16.40
CA THR A 273 9.20 -4.06 15.16
C THR A 273 8.79 -4.82 13.90
N PRO A 274 8.23 -4.15 12.89
CA PRO A 274 7.99 -4.81 11.61
C PRO A 274 9.30 -5.18 10.92
N SER A 275 9.26 -6.17 10.02
CA SER A 275 10.42 -6.57 9.23
C SER A 275 10.01 -6.87 7.78
N ASP A 276 11.00 -7.13 6.94
CA ASP A 276 10.79 -7.53 5.53
C ASP A 276 9.92 -8.79 5.40
N ASN A 277 10.10 -9.76 6.31
CA ASN A 277 9.33 -11.00 6.37
C ASN A 277 8.00 -10.87 7.14
N HIS A 278 7.89 -9.87 8.04
CA HIS A 278 6.71 -9.65 8.90
C HIS A 278 6.18 -8.23 8.77
N ARG A 279 5.50 -7.98 7.66
CA ARG A 279 4.89 -6.68 7.32
C ARG A 279 3.53 -6.48 7.98
N TRP A 280 3.41 -6.82 9.27
CA TRP A 280 2.14 -6.69 9.98
C TRP A 280 1.58 -5.26 9.91
N CYS A 281 2.45 -4.24 9.93
CA CYS A 281 2.06 -2.84 9.85
C CYS A 281 1.23 -2.53 8.60
N CYS A 282 1.57 -3.09 7.43
CA CYS A 282 0.79 -2.90 6.22
C CYS A 282 -0.61 -3.52 6.32
N SER A 283 -0.74 -4.68 6.97
CA SER A 283 -2.03 -5.35 7.14
C SER A 283 -2.90 -4.65 8.18
N VAL A 284 -2.33 -4.38 9.36
CA VAL A 284 -3.05 -3.81 10.51
C VAL A 284 -3.36 -2.33 10.31
N MET A 285 -2.38 -1.52 9.91
CA MET A 285 -2.53 -0.06 9.87
C MET A 285 -3.06 0.47 8.54
N LYS A 286 -2.94 -0.28 7.45
CA LYS A 286 -3.36 0.18 6.12
C LYS A 286 -4.50 -0.65 5.54
N THR A 287 -4.30 -1.97 5.40
CA THR A 287 -5.26 -2.81 4.66
C THR A 287 -6.55 -3.00 5.45
N ALA A 288 -6.48 -3.33 6.73
CA ALA A 288 -7.69 -3.57 7.53
C ALA A 288 -8.58 -2.32 7.65
N PRO A 289 -8.09 -1.13 8.03
CA PRO A 289 -8.93 0.08 8.08
C PRO A 289 -9.52 0.44 6.73
N LEU A 290 -8.73 0.33 5.65
CA LEU A 290 -9.18 0.63 4.30
C LEU A 290 -10.37 -0.25 3.89
N TYR A 291 -10.25 -1.56 4.03
CA TYR A 291 -11.32 -2.47 3.62
C TYR A 291 -12.52 -2.48 4.56
N ARG A 292 -12.34 -2.15 5.83
CA ARG A 292 -13.49 -1.89 6.72
C ARG A 292 -14.34 -0.72 6.24
N MET A 293 -13.70 0.34 5.75
CA MET A 293 -14.40 1.50 5.17
C MET A 293 -15.08 1.17 3.83
N LEU A 294 -14.55 0.21 3.08
CA LEU A 294 -15.02 -0.16 1.75
C LEU A 294 -16.12 -1.24 1.77
N LYS A 295 -16.93 -1.29 2.82
CA LYS A 295 -18.08 -2.19 2.90
C LYS A 295 -19.32 -1.59 2.24
N VAL A 296 -20.19 -2.47 1.75
CA VAL A 296 -21.53 -2.15 1.23
C VAL A 296 -22.58 -2.78 2.13
N GLU A 297 -23.87 -2.57 1.82
CA GLU A 297 -24.97 -3.15 2.58
C GLU A 297 -24.78 -4.64 2.90
N GLY A 298 -25.17 -5.05 4.10
CA GLY A 298 -25.01 -6.42 4.60
C GLY A 298 -23.57 -6.79 4.96
N ASN A 299 -22.71 -5.83 5.31
CA ASN A 299 -21.31 -6.02 5.72
C ASN A 299 -20.41 -6.70 4.66
N LYS A 300 -20.83 -6.79 3.41
CA LYS A 300 -20.03 -7.37 2.33
C LYS A 300 -18.95 -6.40 1.89
N GLN A 301 -17.80 -6.95 1.48
CA GLN A 301 -16.74 -6.15 0.87
C GLN A 301 -17.22 -5.59 -0.48
N ALA A 302 -17.05 -4.28 -0.67
CA ALA A 302 -17.32 -3.63 -1.94
C ALA A 302 -16.36 -4.17 -3.03
N ARG A 303 -16.86 -4.31 -4.24
CA ARG A 303 -16.03 -4.45 -5.43
C ARG A 303 -15.55 -3.08 -5.86
N VAL A 304 -14.25 -2.89 -5.85
CA VAL A 304 -13.64 -1.57 -6.01
C VAL A 304 -12.72 -1.56 -7.22
N LEU A 305 -12.82 -0.52 -8.03
CA LEU A 305 -11.80 -0.18 -9.01
C LEU A 305 -11.01 1.01 -8.47
N THR A 306 -9.70 0.81 -8.28
CA THR A 306 -8.80 1.82 -7.75
C THR A 306 -7.84 2.29 -8.83
N PHE A 307 -7.84 3.60 -9.10
CA PHE A 307 -6.78 4.26 -9.85
C PHE A 307 -5.63 4.56 -8.91
N ASP A 308 -4.44 4.06 -9.23
CA ASP A 308 -3.25 4.19 -8.41
C ASP A 308 -2.03 4.73 -9.18
N GLY A 309 -1.08 5.31 -8.45
CA GLY A 309 0.15 5.91 -8.99
C GLY A 309 1.31 4.90 -9.11
N VAL A 310 1.05 3.62 -9.34
CA VAL A 310 2.10 2.62 -9.54
C VAL A 310 2.80 2.87 -10.87
N ARG A 311 4.16 2.86 -10.86
CA ARG A 311 4.99 2.99 -12.05
C ARG A 311 5.94 1.79 -12.22
N ALA A 312 6.13 1.37 -13.47
CA ALA A 312 7.01 0.26 -13.84
C ALA A 312 8.47 0.52 -13.44
N GLU A 313 8.91 1.77 -13.51
CA GLU A 313 10.27 2.20 -13.19
C GLU A 313 10.65 1.99 -11.70
N GLU A 314 9.68 1.92 -10.80
CA GLU A 314 9.95 1.89 -9.36
C GLU A 314 10.61 0.58 -8.87
N SER A 315 10.47 -0.51 -9.58
CA SER A 315 11.13 -1.78 -9.26
C SER A 315 10.96 -2.83 -10.35
N VAL A 316 11.87 -3.80 -10.40
CA VAL A 316 11.80 -4.97 -11.30
C VAL A 316 10.46 -5.71 -11.17
N ARG A 317 9.94 -5.85 -9.95
CA ARG A 317 8.63 -6.47 -9.74
C ARG A 317 7.50 -5.71 -10.42
N ARG A 318 7.53 -4.35 -10.37
CA ARG A 318 6.48 -3.50 -10.94
C ARG A 318 6.59 -3.37 -12.46
N SER A 319 7.78 -3.54 -13.02
CA SER A 319 7.94 -3.55 -14.48
C SER A 319 7.18 -4.67 -15.17
N GLY A 320 6.89 -5.76 -14.45
CA GLY A 320 6.07 -6.87 -14.93
C GLY A 320 4.56 -6.72 -14.68
N TYR A 321 4.08 -5.59 -14.16
CA TYR A 321 2.66 -5.41 -13.89
C TYR A 321 1.88 -5.06 -15.17
N ASN A 322 0.66 -5.59 -15.25
CA ASN A 322 -0.31 -5.11 -16.22
C ASN A 322 -0.90 -3.79 -15.75
N ARG A 323 -1.28 -2.93 -16.69
CA ARG A 323 -1.91 -1.63 -16.40
C ARG A 323 -3.24 -1.76 -15.65
N ILE A 324 -3.96 -2.86 -15.89
CA ILE A 324 -5.13 -3.27 -15.10
C ILE A 324 -4.81 -4.62 -14.48
N GLY A 325 -4.88 -4.70 -13.16
CA GLY A 325 -4.59 -5.91 -12.38
C GLY A 325 -5.68 -6.22 -11.36
N LYS A 326 -5.92 -7.52 -11.09
CA LYS A 326 -6.92 -7.98 -10.12
C LYS A 326 -6.25 -8.60 -8.90
N GLY A 327 -6.84 -8.36 -7.72
CA GLY A 327 -6.59 -9.15 -6.52
C GLY A 327 -5.19 -9.07 -5.92
N VAL A 328 -4.45 -7.98 -6.14
CA VAL A 328 -3.08 -7.84 -5.59
C VAL A 328 -3.08 -7.83 -4.06
N LYS A 329 -4.08 -7.19 -3.44
CA LYS A 329 -4.24 -7.11 -1.98
C LYS A 329 -5.51 -7.81 -1.50
N HIS A 330 -6.60 -7.67 -2.23
CA HIS A 330 -7.87 -8.29 -1.93
C HIS A 330 -8.57 -8.71 -3.23
N SER A 331 -9.30 -9.83 -3.21
CA SER A 331 -9.94 -10.41 -4.41
C SER A 331 -11.03 -9.52 -5.03
N THR A 332 -11.59 -8.59 -4.25
CA THR A 332 -12.65 -7.66 -4.70
C THR A 332 -12.10 -6.38 -5.30
N VAL A 333 -10.78 -6.19 -5.36
CA VAL A 333 -10.15 -4.95 -5.85
C VAL A 333 -9.55 -5.15 -7.22
N ILE A 334 -9.86 -4.22 -8.12
CA ILE A 334 -9.20 -4.06 -9.41
C ILE A 334 -8.34 -2.80 -9.32
N ASN A 335 -7.07 -2.93 -9.65
CA ASN A 335 -6.15 -1.81 -9.74
C ASN A 335 -5.98 -1.39 -11.19
N ALA A 336 -6.10 -0.11 -11.46
CA ALA A 336 -5.78 0.53 -12.74
C ALA A 336 -4.70 1.57 -12.52
N SER A 337 -3.58 1.44 -13.22
CA SER A 337 -2.39 2.29 -13.07
C SER A 337 -2.22 3.17 -14.32
N PRO A 338 -2.85 4.37 -14.36
CA PRO A 338 -2.85 5.24 -15.56
C PRO A 338 -1.45 5.64 -16.00
N ILE A 339 -0.58 5.88 -15.04
CA ILE A 339 0.80 6.35 -15.25
C ILE A 339 1.84 5.23 -15.14
N LEU A 340 1.44 3.96 -15.34
CA LEU A 340 2.34 2.81 -15.19
C LEU A 340 3.65 2.97 -15.97
N PHE A 341 3.57 3.54 -17.16
CA PHE A 341 4.72 3.72 -18.05
C PHE A 341 5.35 5.11 -18.01
N TRP A 342 4.95 5.95 -17.05
CA TRP A 342 5.61 7.25 -16.85
C TRP A 342 6.90 7.10 -16.06
N SER A 343 7.89 7.90 -16.41
CA SER A 343 9.12 8.07 -15.64
C SER A 343 8.92 9.04 -14.47
N SER A 344 9.88 9.06 -13.55
CA SER A 344 9.90 10.04 -12.46
C SER A 344 9.92 11.48 -12.97
N VAL A 345 10.70 11.72 -14.02
CA VAL A 345 10.78 13.04 -14.69
C VAL A 345 9.42 13.49 -15.20
N GLU A 346 8.71 12.62 -15.93
CA GLU A 346 7.40 12.94 -16.50
C GLU A 346 6.38 13.31 -15.41
N VAL A 347 6.45 12.64 -14.25
CA VAL A 347 5.62 13.00 -13.09
C VAL A 347 5.97 14.39 -12.55
N PHE A 348 7.26 14.71 -12.38
CA PHE A 348 7.66 16.05 -11.92
C PHE A 348 7.35 17.15 -12.93
N LEU A 349 7.54 16.91 -14.23
CA LEU A 349 7.15 17.85 -15.28
C LEU A 349 5.64 18.16 -15.22
N TYR A 350 4.81 17.15 -14.95
CA TYR A 350 3.38 17.36 -14.75
C TYR A 350 3.10 18.27 -13.55
N LEU A 351 3.72 18.01 -12.40
CA LEU A 351 3.53 18.83 -11.19
C LEU A 351 3.97 20.28 -11.43
N PHE A 352 5.12 20.50 -12.06
CA PHE A 352 5.60 21.83 -12.42
C PHE A 352 4.65 22.52 -13.39
N ARG A 353 4.14 21.81 -14.41
CA ARG A 353 3.26 22.37 -15.44
C ARG A 353 1.96 22.93 -14.86
N TYR A 354 1.40 22.27 -13.86
CA TYR A 354 0.14 22.66 -13.22
C TYR A 354 0.33 23.43 -11.92
N GLY A 355 1.58 23.73 -11.54
CA GLY A 355 1.88 24.45 -10.30
C GLY A 355 1.44 23.70 -9.04
N PHE A 356 1.44 22.38 -9.08
CA PHE A 356 1.06 21.59 -7.91
C PHE A 356 2.17 21.60 -6.85
N PRO A 357 1.80 21.68 -5.57
CA PRO A 357 2.78 21.64 -4.49
C PRO A 357 3.54 20.31 -4.50
N ILE A 358 4.86 20.39 -4.43
CA ILE A 358 5.72 19.22 -4.28
C ILE A 358 5.89 18.96 -2.79
N ASN A 359 5.59 17.73 -2.36
CA ASN A 359 5.79 17.32 -0.98
C ASN A 359 7.22 17.65 -0.52
N ILE A 360 7.34 18.38 0.58
CA ILE A 360 8.63 18.82 1.16
C ILE A 360 9.61 17.66 1.37
N ALA A 361 9.12 16.46 1.61
CA ALA A 361 9.96 15.29 1.73
C ALA A 361 10.81 15.03 0.46
N TYR A 362 10.24 15.25 -0.74
CA TYR A 362 11.01 15.14 -1.99
C TYR A 362 12.06 16.25 -2.11
N ARG A 363 11.71 17.46 -1.69
CA ARG A 363 12.63 18.60 -1.73
C ARG A 363 13.85 18.36 -0.82
N ARG A 364 13.67 17.64 0.28
CA ARG A 364 14.74 17.24 1.22
C ARG A 364 15.48 15.95 0.81
N GLY A 365 15.21 15.41 -0.37
CA GLY A 365 15.96 14.30 -0.95
C GLY A 365 15.34 12.91 -0.77
N ILE A 366 14.15 12.79 -0.18
CA ILE A 366 13.45 11.49 -0.14
C ILE A 366 13.10 11.09 -1.57
N THR A 367 13.55 9.91 -1.96
CA THR A 367 13.35 9.40 -3.32
C THR A 367 11.94 8.86 -3.54
N ARG A 368 11.33 8.36 -2.47
CA ARG A 368 9.98 7.83 -2.46
C ARG A 368 9.30 8.13 -1.12
N VAL A 369 8.24 8.91 -1.15
CA VAL A 369 7.41 9.18 0.03
C VAL A 369 6.70 7.89 0.46
N GLY A 370 6.77 7.60 1.74
CA GLY A 370 6.20 6.41 2.37
C GLY A 370 6.10 6.58 3.88
N CYS A 371 6.20 5.46 4.60
CA CYS A 371 6.21 5.47 6.06
C CYS A 371 7.51 6.10 6.58
N ILE A 372 7.43 6.83 7.70
CA ILE A 372 8.58 7.45 8.39
C ILE A 372 9.67 6.43 8.73
N ILE A 373 9.25 5.21 9.07
CA ILE A 373 10.15 4.06 9.26
C ILE A 373 9.57 2.85 8.53
N CYS A 374 10.37 2.19 7.72
CA CYS A 374 9.92 1.05 6.92
C CYS A 374 11.06 0.05 6.70
N PRO A 375 10.86 -1.26 6.90
CA PRO A 375 11.87 -2.26 6.59
C PRO A 375 12.31 -2.28 5.12
N PHE A 376 11.50 -1.71 4.22
CA PHE A 376 11.79 -1.60 2.78
C PHE A 376 12.33 -0.22 2.37
N SER A 377 12.55 0.67 3.33
CA SER A 377 13.19 1.95 3.07
C SER A 377 14.66 1.75 2.73
N SER A 378 15.20 2.59 1.85
CA SER A 378 16.64 2.63 1.58
C SER A 378 17.37 3.35 2.71
N GLU A 379 18.65 3.02 2.90
CA GLU A 379 19.54 3.71 3.84
C GLU A 379 19.54 5.23 3.60
N TRP A 380 19.48 5.64 2.35
CA TRP A 380 19.36 7.04 1.98
C TRP A 380 18.11 7.71 2.56
N ASN A 381 16.93 7.09 2.36
CA ASN A 381 15.70 7.64 2.90
C ASN A 381 15.70 7.61 4.44
N ASP A 382 16.25 6.57 5.06
CA ASP A 382 16.39 6.50 6.53
C ASP A 382 17.27 7.62 7.06
N MET A 383 18.38 7.94 6.38
CA MET A 383 19.25 9.07 6.68
C MET A 383 18.50 10.40 6.58
N VAL A 384 17.82 10.64 5.46
CA VAL A 384 17.06 11.89 5.26
C VAL A 384 16.00 12.04 6.35
N VAL A 385 15.25 10.98 6.65
CA VAL A 385 14.21 11.00 7.69
C VAL A 385 14.79 11.33 9.05
N ASN A 386 15.86 10.65 9.46
CA ASN A 386 16.46 10.88 10.77
C ASN A 386 17.03 12.29 10.94
N HIS A 387 17.63 12.85 9.87
CA HIS A 387 18.21 14.20 9.95
C HIS A 387 17.21 15.33 9.72
N THR A 388 15.97 15.01 9.33
CA THR A 388 14.99 16.02 8.95
C THR A 388 13.71 15.95 9.79
N PHE A 389 13.32 14.74 10.21
CA PHE A 389 12.09 14.43 10.95
C PHE A 389 12.41 13.57 12.18
N HIS A 390 13.49 13.93 12.87
CA HIS A 390 13.99 13.13 13.99
C HIS A 390 12.98 12.99 15.14
N GLU A 391 12.30 14.08 15.47
CA GLU A 391 11.32 14.09 16.57
C GLU A 391 10.19 13.09 16.34
N GLU A 392 9.70 12.98 15.11
CA GLU A 392 8.65 12.04 14.75
C GLU A 392 9.17 10.62 14.55
N LEU A 393 10.45 10.46 14.21
CA LEU A 393 11.11 9.16 14.07
C LEU A 393 11.47 8.54 15.43
N GLU A 394 11.87 9.35 16.40
CA GLU A 394 12.43 8.93 17.69
C GLU A 394 11.58 7.89 18.43
N PRO A 395 10.25 8.00 18.50
CA PRO A 395 9.42 7.00 19.16
C PRO A 395 9.52 5.59 18.56
N PHE A 396 9.87 5.49 17.28
CA PHE A 396 10.09 4.23 16.58
C PHE A 396 11.53 3.76 16.71
N LEU A 397 12.49 4.67 16.58
CA LEU A 397 13.90 4.38 16.63
C LEU A 397 14.31 3.86 18.02
N SER A 398 13.85 4.52 19.09
CA SER A 398 14.06 4.07 20.46
C SER A 398 13.55 2.65 20.71
N ARG A 399 12.40 2.28 20.15
CA ARG A 399 11.87 0.90 20.23
C ARG A 399 12.71 -0.12 19.48
N ILE A 400 13.28 0.27 18.34
CA ILE A 400 14.24 -0.58 17.60
C ILE A 400 15.49 -0.79 18.45
N GLU A 401 16.07 0.28 19.00
CA GLU A 401 17.26 0.22 19.85
C GLU A 401 17.03 -0.65 21.09
N ASP A 402 15.90 -0.46 21.78
CA ASP A 402 15.54 -1.25 22.95
C ASP A 402 15.36 -2.73 22.62
N ASN A 403 14.78 -3.07 21.48
CA ASN A 403 14.65 -4.44 21.02
C ASN A 403 16.02 -5.07 20.74
N VAL A 404 16.90 -4.35 20.06
CA VAL A 404 18.24 -4.82 19.72
C VAL A 404 19.08 -5.01 20.98
N LYS A 405 19.01 -4.07 21.94
CA LYS A 405 19.69 -4.16 23.24
C LYS A 405 19.18 -5.35 24.07
N ARG A 406 17.85 -5.58 24.12
CA ARG A 406 17.25 -6.73 24.81
C ARG A 406 17.71 -8.07 24.24
N ASN A 407 17.93 -8.13 22.96
CA ASN A 407 18.46 -9.32 22.29
C ASN A 407 19.98 -9.51 22.48
N LYS A 408 20.61 -8.70 23.35
CA LYS A 408 22.04 -8.76 23.71
C LYS A 408 22.99 -8.69 22.52
N VAL A 409 22.65 -7.91 21.50
CA VAL A 409 23.55 -7.61 20.39
C VAL A 409 24.66 -6.73 20.92
N GLN A 410 25.91 -7.17 20.81
CA GLN A 410 27.07 -6.48 21.41
C GLN A 410 27.29 -5.09 20.83
N ASP A 411 27.19 -4.95 19.53
CA ASP A 411 27.28 -3.68 18.81
C ASP A 411 25.91 -3.34 18.20
N PHE A 412 25.00 -2.85 19.05
CA PHE A 412 23.64 -2.54 18.64
C PHE A 412 23.57 -1.41 17.62
N ARG A 413 24.51 -0.45 17.69
CA ARG A 413 24.52 0.70 16.80
C ARG A 413 24.87 0.29 15.37
N ASN A 414 25.98 -0.42 15.18
CA ASN A 414 26.35 -0.96 13.86
C ASN A 414 25.28 -1.92 13.32
N TYR A 415 24.67 -2.72 14.21
CA TYR A 415 23.56 -3.60 13.80
C TYR A 415 22.38 -2.83 13.20
N ILE A 416 22.05 -1.67 13.74
CA ILE A 416 20.97 -0.81 13.22
C ILE A 416 21.45 -0.07 11.96
N GLU A 417 22.67 0.47 11.94
CA GLU A 417 23.29 1.14 10.79
C GLU A 417 23.31 0.25 9.55
N ASP A 418 23.65 -1.02 9.70
CA ASP A 418 23.64 -2.04 8.63
C ASP A 418 22.23 -2.47 8.20
N GLY A 419 21.18 -1.93 8.84
CA GLY A 419 19.79 -2.28 8.56
C GLY A 419 19.40 -3.71 8.96
N ASN A 420 20.18 -4.37 9.85
CA ASN A 420 19.93 -5.74 10.28
C ASN A 420 18.60 -5.89 11.05
N TRP A 421 18.14 -4.84 11.74
CA TRP A 421 16.82 -4.82 12.39
C TRP A 421 15.66 -5.07 11.42
N LYS A 422 15.82 -4.74 10.13
CA LYS A 422 14.83 -4.93 9.06
C LYS A 422 14.62 -6.40 8.70
N ARG A 423 15.58 -7.29 9.01
CA ARG A 423 15.62 -8.71 8.64
C ARG A 423 15.13 -9.66 9.72
N ARG A 424 14.41 -9.17 10.71
CA ARG A 424 13.87 -10.01 11.77
C ARG A 424 13.05 -11.18 11.22
N ALA A 425 13.39 -12.41 11.63
CA ALA A 425 12.68 -13.62 11.23
C ALA A 425 11.74 -14.08 12.35
N GLY A 426 10.46 -14.26 12.05
CA GLY A 426 9.46 -14.78 12.98
C GLY A 426 9.15 -13.86 14.16
N GLY A 427 8.61 -14.44 15.23
CA GLY A 427 8.20 -13.73 16.44
C GLY A 427 9.27 -13.64 17.54
N ARG A 428 10.55 -13.73 17.20
CA ARG A 428 11.64 -13.80 18.20
C ARG A 428 11.68 -12.61 19.16
N ASP A 429 11.25 -11.42 18.69
CA ASP A 429 11.27 -10.19 19.48
C ASP A 429 9.90 -9.85 20.06
N ILE A 430 8.94 -10.77 20.00
CA ILE A 430 7.63 -10.58 20.60
C ILE A 430 7.70 -11.04 22.07
N HIS A 431 7.60 -10.09 22.96
CA HIS A 431 7.48 -10.34 24.38
C HIS A 431 6.01 -10.29 24.75
N SER A 432 5.34 -11.44 24.75
CA SER A 432 3.97 -11.57 25.21
C SER A 432 3.93 -12.22 26.58
N SER A 433 3.14 -11.65 27.49
CA SER A 433 2.76 -12.32 28.74
C SER A 433 1.73 -13.42 28.51
N SER A 434 1.14 -13.48 27.32
CA SER A 434 0.19 -14.51 26.90
C SER A 434 0.91 -15.72 26.33
N ALA A 435 0.46 -16.91 26.70
CA ALA A 435 0.99 -18.17 26.18
C ALA A 435 -0.12 -19.21 25.96
N ILE A 436 0.16 -20.18 25.11
CA ILE A 436 -0.72 -21.33 24.85
C ILE A 436 0.10 -22.62 24.78
N ASP A 437 -0.31 -23.62 25.55
CA ASP A 437 0.30 -24.94 25.58
C ASP A 437 -0.71 -26.02 25.22
N PHE A 438 -0.40 -26.79 24.17
CA PHE A 438 -1.21 -27.94 23.76
C PHE A 438 -0.71 -29.21 24.49
N LEU A 439 -1.34 -29.51 25.62
CA LEU A 439 -0.90 -30.58 26.53
C LEU A 439 -1.12 -31.96 25.94
N SER A 440 -2.24 -32.17 25.24
CA SER A 440 -2.52 -33.40 24.52
C SER A 440 -3.39 -33.15 23.28
N SER A 441 -3.37 -34.10 22.35
CA SER A 441 -4.18 -34.05 21.12
C SER A 441 -4.94 -35.36 20.86
N LYS A 442 -4.73 -36.38 21.61
CA LYS A 442 -5.38 -37.71 21.50
C LYS A 442 -5.57 -38.33 22.87
N PRO A 443 -6.74 -38.95 23.16
CA PRO A 443 -7.99 -38.89 22.37
C PRO A 443 -8.63 -37.51 22.42
N ASP A 444 -8.34 -36.74 23.47
CA ASP A 444 -8.88 -35.42 23.78
C ASP A 444 -7.86 -34.32 23.49
N LEU A 445 -8.33 -33.19 23.06
CA LEU A 445 -7.51 -31.99 22.96
C LEU A 445 -7.54 -31.26 24.31
N ASN A 446 -6.43 -31.27 25.02
CA ASN A 446 -6.26 -30.54 26.26
C ASN A 446 -5.29 -29.36 26.03
N VAL A 447 -5.71 -28.17 26.45
CA VAL A 447 -4.98 -26.93 26.18
C VAL A 447 -4.97 -26.05 27.42
N MET A 448 -3.85 -25.44 27.69
CA MET A 448 -3.69 -24.44 28.74
C MET A 448 -3.37 -23.08 28.06
N LEU A 449 -4.11 -22.05 28.46
CA LEU A 449 -3.86 -20.67 28.01
C LEU A 449 -3.49 -19.81 29.22
N ILE A 450 -2.48 -18.97 29.03
CA ILE A 450 -2.01 -18.03 30.05
C ILE A 450 -2.31 -16.62 29.54
N LYS A 451 -3.04 -15.85 30.34
CA LYS A 451 -3.43 -14.47 30.04
C LYS A 451 -3.96 -14.27 28.61
N PRO A 452 -4.97 -15.05 28.18
CA PRO A 452 -5.53 -14.84 26.83
C PRO A 452 -6.15 -13.45 26.73
N GLN A 453 -5.98 -12.80 25.58
CA GLN A 453 -6.48 -11.45 25.31
C GLN A 453 -8.01 -11.40 25.13
N LYS A 454 -8.62 -12.53 24.80
CA LYS A 454 -10.07 -12.72 24.68
C LYS A 454 -10.46 -14.03 25.37
N HIS A 455 -11.71 -14.10 25.84
CA HIS A 455 -12.23 -15.36 26.40
C HIS A 455 -12.07 -16.50 25.38
N PRO A 456 -11.52 -17.67 25.78
CA PRO A 456 -11.18 -18.75 24.85
C PRO A 456 -12.33 -19.18 23.92
N LEU A 457 -13.56 -19.21 24.44
CA LEU A 457 -14.73 -19.65 23.69
C LEU A 457 -15.25 -18.62 22.68
N THR A 458 -14.83 -17.35 22.76
CA THR A 458 -15.28 -16.30 21.84
C THR A 458 -15.06 -16.67 20.38
N TRP A 459 -13.88 -17.21 20.04
CA TRP A 459 -13.55 -17.62 18.67
C TRP A 459 -14.02 -19.03 18.34
N ILE A 460 -14.36 -19.85 19.31
CA ILE A 460 -14.90 -21.18 19.09
C ILE A 460 -16.30 -21.10 18.48
N SER A 461 -17.09 -20.09 18.85
CA SER A 461 -18.42 -19.86 18.27
C SER A 461 -18.41 -19.65 16.76
N ALA A 462 -17.30 -19.14 16.21
CA ALA A 462 -17.13 -18.97 14.77
C ALA A 462 -16.84 -20.29 14.01
N ILE A 463 -16.50 -21.37 14.72
CA ILE A 463 -16.21 -22.68 14.12
C ILE A 463 -17.46 -23.52 14.01
N ALA A 464 -18.23 -23.57 15.11
CA ALA A 464 -19.40 -24.41 15.23
C ALA A 464 -20.37 -23.84 16.27
N PRO A 465 -21.68 -24.07 16.12
CA PRO A 465 -22.64 -23.80 17.18
C PRO A 465 -22.23 -24.55 18.44
N PHE A 466 -22.26 -23.87 19.59
CA PHE A 466 -22.05 -24.51 20.87
C PHE A 466 -23.22 -24.23 21.81
N THR A 467 -23.50 -25.18 22.68
CA THR A 467 -24.52 -25.11 23.72
C THR A 467 -23.88 -25.31 25.06
N GLY A 468 -24.50 -24.76 26.12
CA GLY A 468 -23.99 -24.87 27.48
C GLY A 468 -23.52 -23.53 28.04
N SER A 469 -22.59 -23.58 28.99
CA SER A 469 -22.05 -22.44 29.70
C SER A 469 -20.60 -22.16 29.31
N GLU A 470 -20.02 -21.06 29.81
CA GLU A 470 -18.58 -20.80 29.68
C GLU A 470 -17.70 -21.88 30.33
N LYS A 471 -18.26 -22.68 31.25
CA LYS A 471 -17.52 -23.73 31.96
C LYS A 471 -17.58 -25.08 31.28
N GLN A 472 -18.71 -25.43 30.68
CA GLN A 472 -18.91 -26.73 30.01
C GLN A 472 -20.08 -26.68 29.04
N GLY A 473 -20.03 -27.54 28.03
CA GLY A 473 -21.08 -27.64 27.01
C GLY A 473 -20.68 -28.55 25.86
N GLU A 474 -21.34 -28.36 24.74
CA GLU A 474 -21.20 -29.20 23.56
C GLU A 474 -20.99 -28.33 22.30
N LEU A 475 -20.12 -28.80 21.41
CA LEU A 475 -19.86 -28.28 20.08
C LEU A 475 -20.49 -29.20 19.05
N LYS A 476 -21.34 -28.69 18.17
CA LYS A 476 -21.90 -29.46 17.05
C LYS A 476 -21.11 -29.14 15.78
N TYR A 477 -20.28 -30.09 15.35
CA TYR A 477 -19.51 -29.93 14.13
C TYR A 477 -19.85 -31.00 13.11
N ARG A 478 -20.36 -30.59 11.94
CA ARG A 478 -20.98 -31.49 10.95
C ARG A 478 -22.12 -32.28 11.63
N ASN A 479 -22.11 -33.56 11.64
CA ASN A 479 -23.15 -34.38 12.25
C ASN A 479 -22.75 -35.02 13.61
N GLU A 480 -21.64 -34.55 14.18
CA GLU A 480 -21.11 -35.07 15.45
C GLU A 480 -21.13 -34.02 16.56
N VAL A 481 -21.27 -34.48 17.79
CA VAL A 481 -21.27 -33.65 19.01
C VAL A 481 -19.99 -33.92 19.79
N TYR A 482 -19.35 -32.86 20.23
CA TYR A 482 -18.11 -32.91 21.00
C TYR A 482 -18.29 -32.11 22.30
N SER A 483 -18.13 -32.73 23.44
CA SER A 483 -18.23 -32.03 24.73
C SER A 483 -16.93 -31.27 25.03
N TYR A 484 -17.08 -30.11 25.67
CA TYR A 484 -15.96 -29.32 26.16
C TYR A 484 -16.11 -28.97 27.63
N LYS A 485 -14.97 -28.75 28.30
CA LYS A 485 -14.86 -28.22 29.64
C LYS A 485 -13.83 -27.07 29.63
N CYS A 486 -14.14 -25.97 30.31
CA CYS A 486 -13.29 -24.83 30.47
C CYS A 486 -13.22 -24.43 31.94
N GLU A 487 -12.06 -24.48 32.52
CA GLU A 487 -11.79 -24.08 33.90
C GLU A 487 -10.95 -22.80 33.88
N ASN A 488 -11.28 -21.83 34.71
CA ASN A 488 -10.57 -20.58 34.86
C ASN A 488 -10.04 -20.41 36.28
N ASN A 489 -8.73 -20.30 36.41
CA ASN A 489 -8.02 -20.03 37.65
C ASN A 489 -7.24 -18.68 37.50
N GLY A 490 -7.98 -17.57 37.53
CA GLY A 490 -7.42 -16.24 37.34
C GLY A 490 -6.93 -16.03 35.91
N ASP A 491 -5.61 -15.88 35.72
CA ASP A 491 -4.99 -15.65 34.42
C ASP A 491 -4.84 -16.93 33.57
N VAL A 492 -5.15 -18.10 34.13
CA VAL A 492 -4.94 -19.39 33.47
C VAL A 492 -6.27 -20.07 33.16
N TYR A 493 -6.44 -20.42 31.87
CA TYR A 493 -7.59 -21.21 31.41
C TYR A 493 -7.13 -22.60 30.99
N SER A 494 -7.82 -23.62 31.50
CA SER A 494 -7.64 -25.04 31.13
C SER A 494 -8.85 -25.52 30.35
N LEU A 495 -8.65 -25.92 29.09
CA LEU A 495 -9.70 -26.40 28.20
C LEU A 495 -9.47 -27.85 27.81
N SER A 496 -10.56 -28.64 27.84
CA SER A 496 -10.58 -30.02 27.38
C SER A 496 -11.73 -30.20 26.38
N PHE A 497 -11.39 -30.69 25.17
CA PHE A 497 -12.38 -31.05 24.14
C PHE A 497 -12.32 -32.55 23.93
N LYS A 498 -13.42 -33.24 24.23
CA LYS A 498 -13.48 -34.71 24.25
C LYS A 498 -13.55 -35.29 22.83
N ASN A 499 -12.83 -36.40 22.62
CA ASN A 499 -12.88 -37.23 21.41
C ASN A 499 -12.55 -36.48 20.10
N THR A 500 -11.87 -35.34 20.16
CA THR A 500 -11.54 -34.52 18.96
C THR A 500 -10.56 -35.22 18.03
N ALA A 501 -9.87 -36.26 18.46
CA ALA A 501 -9.02 -37.08 17.58
C ALA A 501 -9.79 -37.72 16.41
N LYS A 502 -11.13 -37.89 16.53
CA LYS A 502 -12.00 -38.38 15.44
C LYS A 502 -12.08 -37.40 14.27
N SER A 503 -11.87 -36.10 14.50
CA SER A 503 -11.90 -35.06 13.45
C SER A 503 -10.68 -34.16 13.55
N LEU A 504 -9.63 -34.50 12.82
CA LEU A 504 -8.42 -33.66 12.71
C LEU A 504 -8.70 -32.25 12.17
N ALA A 505 -9.73 -32.14 11.32
CA ALA A 505 -10.18 -30.86 10.81
C ALA A 505 -10.74 -29.96 11.92
N LEU A 506 -11.65 -30.47 12.75
CA LEU A 506 -12.18 -29.73 13.89
C LEU A 506 -11.07 -29.38 14.87
N GLN A 507 -10.19 -30.33 15.19
CA GLN A 507 -9.07 -30.09 16.11
C GLN A 507 -8.15 -28.94 15.59
N GLY A 508 -7.87 -28.95 14.29
CA GLY A 508 -7.10 -27.86 13.66
C GLY A 508 -7.80 -26.49 13.72
N LEU A 509 -9.12 -26.45 13.58
CA LEU A 509 -9.91 -25.22 13.72
C LEU A 509 -9.92 -24.73 15.17
N ILE A 510 -10.13 -25.62 16.16
CA ILE A 510 -10.08 -25.27 17.58
C ILE A 510 -8.70 -24.70 17.96
N LYS A 511 -7.62 -25.34 17.54
CA LYS A 511 -6.24 -24.82 17.76
C LYS A 511 -6.05 -23.42 17.22
N ARG A 512 -6.55 -23.12 16.02
CA ARG A 512 -6.49 -21.78 15.42
C ARG A 512 -7.32 -20.76 16.19
N ALA A 513 -8.53 -21.13 16.62
CA ALA A 513 -9.41 -20.26 17.40
C ALA A 513 -8.79 -19.92 18.77
N LEU A 514 -8.22 -20.90 19.46
CA LEU A 514 -7.55 -20.68 20.74
C LEU A 514 -6.29 -19.81 20.60
N ASN A 515 -5.49 -19.99 19.54
CA ASN A 515 -4.39 -19.09 19.23
C ASN A 515 -4.89 -17.66 18.99
N LYS A 516 -6.00 -17.48 18.25
CA LYS A 516 -6.61 -16.15 18.08
C LYS A 516 -7.07 -15.55 19.39
N ALA A 517 -7.69 -16.32 20.28
CA ALA A 517 -8.12 -15.84 21.60
C ALA A 517 -6.92 -15.42 22.45
N THR A 518 -5.84 -16.21 22.42
CA THR A 518 -4.63 -15.97 23.23
C THR A 518 -3.87 -14.72 22.78
N PHE A 519 -3.67 -14.55 21.48
CA PHE A 519 -2.81 -13.52 20.93
C PHE A 519 -3.57 -12.42 20.14
N CYS A 520 -4.84 -12.22 20.43
CA CYS A 520 -5.65 -11.20 19.77
C CYS A 520 -5.15 -9.80 20.14
N ILE A 521 -4.72 -9.04 19.12
CA ILE A 521 -4.29 -7.65 19.28
C ILE A 521 -5.39 -6.63 19.00
N ASN A 522 -6.60 -7.08 18.78
CA ASN A 522 -7.77 -6.25 18.46
C ASN A 522 -7.61 -5.37 17.20
N CYS A 523 -6.89 -5.86 16.17
CA CYS A 523 -6.66 -5.12 14.92
C CYS A 523 -7.83 -5.21 13.92
N GLU A 524 -8.85 -6.02 14.22
CA GLU A 524 -10.08 -6.19 13.42
C GLU A 524 -9.88 -6.69 11.97
N ALA A 525 -8.67 -7.08 11.61
CA ALA A 525 -8.35 -7.57 10.26
C ALA A 525 -9.14 -8.84 9.89
N CYS A 526 -9.50 -9.67 10.86
CA CYS A 526 -10.30 -10.88 10.65
C CYS A 526 -11.72 -10.58 10.13
N GLU A 527 -12.28 -9.42 10.44
CA GLU A 527 -13.55 -8.96 9.89
C GLU A 527 -13.45 -8.69 8.37
N VAL A 528 -12.32 -8.12 7.94
CA VAL A 528 -12.03 -7.84 6.53
C VAL A 528 -11.73 -9.10 5.74
N GLU A 529 -11.05 -10.05 6.37
CA GLU A 529 -10.67 -11.32 5.74
C GLU A 529 -11.80 -12.36 5.73
N CYS A 530 -12.93 -12.08 6.38
CA CYS A 530 -14.09 -12.98 6.40
C CYS A 530 -14.72 -13.07 4.98
N PRO A 531 -14.65 -14.22 4.31
CA PRO A 531 -15.09 -14.35 2.92
C PRO A 531 -16.60 -14.18 2.73
N THR A 532 -17.37 -14.41 3.79
CA THR A 532 -18.85 -14.31 3.78
C THR A 532 -19.36 -12.98 4.35
N GLY A 533 -18.49 -12.19 4.99
CA GLY A 533 -18.89 -10.98 5.73
C GLY A 533 -19.72 -11.27 6.99
N ALA A 534 -19.77 -12.52 7.44
CA ALA A 534 -20.55 -12.91 8.62
C ALA A 534 -19.89 -12.49 9.94
N LEU A 535 -18.59 -12.22 9.94
CA LEU A 535 -17.86 -11.81 11.13
C LEU A 535 -17.94 -10.28 11.28
N SER A 536 -18.43 -9.82 12.43
CA SER A 536 -18.38 -8.43 12.86
C SER A 536 -17.71 -8.36 14.22
N ILE A 537 -16.85 -7.37 14.42
CA ILE A 537 -16.15 -7.13 15.67
C ILE A 537 -16.62 -5.78 16.20
N SER A 538 -17.29 -5.82 17.33
CA SER A 538 -17.79 -4.64 18.06
C SER A 538 -16.85 -4.31 19.22
#